data_1e09cd0fb6f51077bd4e2184695f2bdf
#
_entry.id   1e09cd0fb6f51077bd4e2184695f2bdf
#
_cell.length_a   1.000
_cell.length_b   1.000
_cell.length_c   1.000
_cell.angle_alpha   90.00
_cell.angle_beta   90.00
_cell.angle_gamma   90.00
#
_symmetry.space_group_name_H-M   'P 1'
#
loop_
_entity.id
_entity.type
_entity.pdbx_description
1 polymer ?
#
loop_
_entity_poly.entity_id
_entity_poly.type
_entity_poly.pdbx_seq_one_letter_code
_entity_poly.pdbx_strand_id
1 'polypeptide(L)'
;MIVLMSEQIDSQTYVEVAIIGAGPAGAAAAIHAARAGYDTLLIDSATFPRDKTCGDGLTPRAMHQLADLGIAVNASYRNRGLKLHGYGGDITAPWPETYPSQVGTALP
;
A
#
# COMPACT_ATOMS: atom_id res chain seq x y z
N MET A 1 -17.84 4.65 -3.00
CA MET A 1 -17.57 5.48 -4.20
C MET A 1 -16.18 6.07 -4.09
N ILE A 2 -15.36 5.95 -5.10
CA ILE A 2 -14.03 6.57 -5.13
C ILE A 2 -14.12 7.79 -6.04
N VAL A 3 -13.95 8.98 -5.47
CA VAL A 3 -13.91 10.23 -6.23
C VAL A 3 -12.50 10.78 -6.18
N LEU A 4 -11.85 10.83 -7.34
CA LEU A 4 -10.59 11.55 -7.52
C LEU A 4 -10.92 13.00 -7.82
N MET A 5 -10.15 13.94 -7.31
CA MET A 5 -10.47 15.39 -7.32
C MET A 5 -10.53 16.10 -8.69
N SER A 6 -10.54 15.37 -9.80
CA SER A 6 -10.97 15.91 -11.10
C SER A 6 -12.49 16.00 -11.26
N GLU A 7 -13.27 15.39 -10.35
CA GLU A 7 -14.72 15.48 -10.31
C GLU A 7 -15.13 16.39 -9.17
N GLN A 8 -16.07 17.30 -9.45
CA GLN A 8 -16.60 18.20 -8.43
C GLN A 8 -17.42 17.39 -7.42
N ILE A 9 -16.97 17.35 -6.19
CA ILE A 9 -17.77 16.81 -5.08
C ILE A 9 -18.85 17.86 -4.79
N ASP A 10 -20.12 17.46 -4.88
CA ASP A 10 -21.22 18.30 -4.44
C ASP A 10 -21.06 18.58 -2.94
N SER A 11 -21.22 19.83 -2.54
CA SER A 11 -21.17 20.28 -1.16
C SER A 11 -22.18 19.60 -0.22
N GLN A 12 -23.07 18.77 -0.76
CA GLN A 12 -24.09 18.01 -0.05
C GLN A 12 -23.92 16.48 -0.15
N THR A 13 -22.70 16.01 -0.49
CA THR A 13 -22.42 14.57 -0.49
C THR A 13 -22.26 14.07 0.93
N TYR A 14 -23.09 13.13 1.35
CA TYR A 14 -23.03 12.48 2.65
C TYR A 14 -22.44 11.07 2.49
N VAL A 15 -21.46 10.73 3.30
CA VAL A 15 -20.85 9.40 3.35
C VAL A 15 -20.59 9.02 4.81
N GLU A 16 -20.50 7.72 5.06
CA GLU A 16 -20.18 7.22 6.41
C GLU A 16 -18.70 7.35 6.74
N VAL A 17 -17.84 7.18 5.72
CA VAL A 17 -16.38 7.25 5.87
C VAL A 17 -15.80 8.12 4.76
N ALA A 18 -15.12 9.20 5.12
CA ALA A 18 -14.35 10.02 4.20
C ALA A 18 -12.85 9.85 4.46
N ILE A 19 -12.10 9.47 3.43
CA ILE A 19 -10.65 9.25 3.50
C ILE A 19 -9.96 10.28 2.60
N ILE A 20 -9.06 11.05 3.17
CA ILE A 20 -8.29 12.06 2.45
C ILE A 20 -6.87 11.54 2.23
N GLY A 21 -6.50 11.41 0.97
CA GLY A 21 -5.24 10.85 0.50
C GLY A 21 -5.39 9.41 -0.02
N ALA A 22 -5.29 9.24 -1.35
CA ALA A 22 -5.37 7.94 -2.02
C ALA A 22 -3.98 7.30 -2.22
N GLY A 23 -3.06 7.53 -1.30
CA GLY A 23 -1.82 6.78 -1.19
C GLY A 23 -2.08 5.34 -0.71
N PRO A 24 -1.02 4.53 -0.52
CA PRO A 24 -1.17 3.12 -0.12
C PRO A 24 -2.01 2.93 1.15
N ALA A 25 -1.82 3.78 2.16
CA ALA A 25 -2.57 3.69 3.41
C ALA A 25 -4.05 4.05 3.22
N GLY A 26 -4.34 5.15 2.53
CA GLY A 26 -5.72 5.57 2.26
C GLY A 26 -6.45 4.59 1.36
N ALA A 27 -5.79 4.07 0.33
CA ALA A 27 -6.35 3.05 -0.53
C ALA A 27 -6.68 1.75 0.24
N ALA A 28 -5.77 1.28 1.09
CA ALA A 28 -6.02 0.12 1.94
C ALA A 28 -7.21 0.37 2.90
N ALA A 29 -7.25 1.51 3.56
CA ALA A 29 -8.35 1.89 4.44
C ALA A 29 -9.69 1.93 3.70
N ALA A 30 -9.71 2.49 2.49
CA ALA A 30 -10.92 2.56 1.66
C ALA A 30 -11.44 1.17 1.27
N ILE A 31 -10.54 0.24 0.88
CA ILE A 31 -10.91 -1.12 0.55
C ILE A 31 -11.52 -1.83 1.78
N HIS A 32 -10.89 -1.69 2.95
CA HIS A 32 -11.42 -2.30 4.18
C HIS A 32 -12.77 -1.70 4.59
N ALA A 33 -12.94 -0.39 4.53
CA ALA A 33 -14.20 0.28 4.84
C ALA A 33 -15.31 -0.18 3.88
N ALA A 34 -15.04 -0.20 2.58
CA ALA A 34 -16.00 -0.64 1.58
C ALA A 34 -16.37 -2.13 1.74
N ARG A 35 -15.40 -3.00 2.07
CA ARG A 35 -15.66 -4.42 2.37
C ARG A 35 -16.50 -4.62 3.64
N ALA A 36 -16.35 -3.72 4.60
CA ALA A 36 -17.17 -3.72 5.80
C ALA A 36 -18.59 -3.17 5.58
N GLY A 37 -18.91 -2.71 4.37
CA GLY A 37 -20.22 -2.24 3.96
C GLY A 37 -20.47 -0.75 4.18
N TYR A 38 -19.44 0.02 4.55
CA TYR A 38 -19.58 1.46 4.72
C TYR A 38 -19.62 2.19 3.39
N ASP A 39 -20.48 3.19 3.28
CA ASP A 39 -20.45 4.15 2.18
C ASP A 39 -19.20 5.02 2.32
N THR A 40 -18.25 4.79 1.40
CA THR A 40 -16.87 5.28 1.56
C THR A 40 -16.49 6.22 0.41
N LEU A 41 -15.97 7.38 0.77
CA LEU A 41 -15.42 8.38 -0.15
C LEU A 41 -13.89 8.45 0.02
N LEU A 42 -13.16 8.25 -1.07
CA LEU A 42 -11.70 8.42 -1.11
C LEU A 42 -11.35 9.62 -1.97
N ILE A 43 -10.64 10.58 -1.40
CA ILE A 43 -10.27 11.86 -2.02
C ILE A 43 -8.76 11.99 -2.09
N ASP A 44 -8.24 12.46 -3.23
CA ASP A 44 -6.82 12.83 -3.37
C ASP A 44 -6.71 14.12 -4.20
N SER A 45 -5.71 14.93 -3.93
CA SER A 45 -5.42 16.15 -4.68
C SER A 45 -4.74 15.89 -6.02
N ALA A 46 -4.23 14.69 -6.23
CA ALA A 46 -3.48 14.32 -7.42
C ALA A 46 -4.38 13.64 -8.47
N THR A 47 -4.00 13.78 -9.73
CA THR A 47 -4.55 12.99 -10.83
C THR A 47 -3.75 11.70 -10.97
N PHE A 48 -4.45 10.57 -11.08
CA PHE A 48 -3.81 9.26 -11.25
C PHE A 48 -3.73 8.85 -12.72
N PRO A 49 -2.70 8.10 -13.13
CA PRO A 49 -1.55 7.63 -12.34
C PRO A 49 -0.60 8.77 -11.99
N ARG A 50 0.05 8.67 -10.83
CA ARG A 50 1.07 9.62 -10.38
C ARG A 50 2.28 8.93 -9.78
N ASP A 51 3.42 9.59 -9.86
CA ASP A 51 4.62 9.12 -9.18
C ASP A 51 4.50 9.27 -7.67
N LYS A 52 5.11 8.34 -6.95
CA LYS A 52 5.26 8.39 -5.51
C LYS A 52 6.70 8.12 -5.14
N THR A 53 7.32 9.06 -4.46
CA THR A 53 8.68 8.88 -3.92
C THR A 53 8.66 7.78 -2.86
N CYS A 54 9.53 6.79 -3.02
CA CYS A 54 9.67 5.63 -2.14
C CYS A 54 8.53 4.59 -2.30
N GLY A 55 8.87 3.33 -2.12
CA GLY A 55 7.93 2.23 -2.08
C GLY A 55 8.25 1.08 -3.04
N ASP A 56 9.39 1.11 -3.71
CA ASP A 56 9.77 0.03 -4.62
C ASP A 56 10.17 -1.25 -3.89
N GLY A 57 10.63 -1.13 -2.63
CA GLY A 57 10.93 -2.27 -1.76
C GLY A 57 9.77 -2.62 -0.85
N LEU A 58 9.17 -3.79 -1.05
CA LEU A 58 8.09 -4.29 -0.22
C LEU A 58 8.62 -5.29 0.80
N THR A 59 8.27 -5.10 2.06
CA THR A 59 8.56 -6.05 3.15
C THR A 59 7.59 -7.23 3.11
N PRO A 60 7.90 -8.38 3.78
CA PRO A 60 6.94 -9.49 3.90
C PRO A 60 5.59 -9.06 4.49
N ARG A 61 5.58 -8.12 5.44
CA ARG A 61 4.34 -7.58 5.99
C ARG A 61 3.52 -6.83 4.94
N ALA A 62 4.17 -6.02 4.12
CA ALA A 62 3.48 -5.31 3.03
C ALA A 62 2.90 -6.29 2.01
N MET A 63 3.67 -7.33 1.65
CA MET A 63 3.20 -8.40 0.75
C MET A 63 2.00 -9.15 1.32
N HIS A 64 2.02 -9.43 2.63
CA HIS A 64 0.89 -10.06 3.33
C HIS A 64 -0.37 -9.17 3.25
N GLN A 65 -0.25 -7.88 3.55
CA GLN A 65 -1.37 -6.95 3.49
C GLN A 65 -1.94 -6.80 2.06
N LEU A 66 -1.09 -6.77 1.06
CA LEU A 66 -1.56 -6.73 -0.34
C LEU A 66 -2.31 -8.01 -0.71
N ALA A 67 -1.84 -9.17 -0.26
CA ALA A 67 -2.53 -10.44 -0.47
C ALA A 67 -3.92 -10.45 0.21
N ASP A 68 -4.03 -9.96 1.45
CA ASP A 68 -5.31 -9.81 2.16
C ASP A 68 -6.28 -8.87 1.43
N LEU A 69 -5.75 -7.86 0.78
CA LEU A 69 -6.53 -6.95 -0.07
C LEU A 69 -6.90 -7.57 -1.43
N GLY A 70 -6.40 -8.77 -1.73
CA GLY A 70 -6.63 -9.42 -3.03
C GLY A 70 -5.84 -8.79 -4.18
N ILE A 71 -4.77 -8.05 -3.86
CA ILE A 71 -3.94 -7.37 -4.84
C ILE A 71 -2.76 -8.28 -5.18
N ALA A 72 -2.72 -8.73 -6.43
CA ALA A 72 -1.58 -9.48 -6.96
C ALA A 72 -0.43 -8.53 -7.30
N VAL A 73 0.74 -8.81 -6.75
CA VAL A 73 1.97 -8.06 -7.07
C VAL A 73 2.78 -8.83 -8.09
N ASN A 74 2.97 -8.24 -9.26
CA ASN A 74 3.89 -8.77 -10.26
C ASN A 74 5.31 -8.32 -9.90
N ALA A 75 6.01 -9.17 -9.16
CA ALA A 75 7.32 -8.86 -8.62
C ALA A 75 8.42 -9.39 -9.54
N SER A 76 9.34 -8.50 -9.92
CA SER A 76 10.53 -8.86 -10.69
C SER A 76 11.63 -9.50 -9.82
N TYR A 77 11.59 -9.29 -8.52
CA TYR A 77 12.62 -9.74 -7.59
C TYR A 77 12.03 -10.14 -6.23
N ARG A 78 12.56 -11.22 -5.65
CA ARG A 78 12.22 -11.67 -4.29
C ARG A 78 13.44 -11.58 -3.40
N ASN A 79 13.29 -10.96 -2.24
CA ASN A 79 14.36 -10.84 -1.26
C ASN A 79 13.98 -11.56 0.05
N ARG A 80 15.01 -12.04 0.78
CA ARG A 80 14.83 -12.79 2.02
C ARG A 80 15.32 -12.04 3.26
N GLY A 81 15.75 -10.82 3.07
CA GLY A 81 16.31 -10.01 4.16
C GLY A 81 17.01 -8.76 3.64
N LEU A 82 17.69 -8.11 4.55
CA LEU A 82 18.50 -6.92 4.28
C LEU A 82 19.97 -7.22 4.51
N LYS A 83 20.82 -6.75 3.61
CA LYS A 83 22.25 -6.72 3.84
C LYS A 83 22.65 -5.29 4.20
N LEU A 84 23.20 -5.15 5.40
CA LEU A 84 23.66 -3.87 5.92
C LEU A 84 25.18 -3.81 5.81
N HIS A 85 25.69 -2.75 5.21
CA HIS A 85 27.12 -2.47 5.11
C HIS A 85 27.45 -1.29 6.02
N GLY A 86 28.49 -1.44 6.82
CA GLY A 86 28.91 -0.39 7.74
C GLY A 86 30.39 -0.49 8.10
N TYR A 87 30.86 0.43 8.95
CA TYR A 87 32.25 0.57 9.35
C TYR A 87 32.83 -0.65 10.09
N GLY A 88 31.98 -1.50 10.68
CA GLY A 88 32.38 -2.72 11.40
C GLY A 88 32.28 -4.00 10.56
N GLY A 89 31.90 -3.90 9.31
CA GLY A 89 31.68 -5.05 8.42
C GLY A 89 30.24 -5.14 7.91
N ASP A 90 29.93 -6.29 7.32
CA ASP A 90 28.63 -6.56 6.72
C ASP A 90 27.79 -7.46 7.64
N ILE A 91 26.52 -7.13 7.78
CA ILE A 91 25.53 -7.95 8.48
C ILE A 91 24.38 -8.26 7.54
N THR A 92 24.00 -9.52 7.47
CA THR A 92 22.76 -9.95 6.81
C THR A 92 21.69 -10.19 7.87
N ALA A 93 20.62 -9.39 7.79
CA ALA A 93 19.44 -9.54 8.65
C ALA A 93 18.34 -10.23 7.85
N PRO A 94 18.03 -11.51 8.12
CA PRO A 94 16.91 -12.18 7.47
C PRO A 94 15.58 -11.57 7.92
N TRP A 95 14.56 -11.69 7.08
CA TRP A 95 13.21 -11.31 7.49
C TRP A 95 12.73 -12.20 8.65
N PRO A 96 12.03 -11.63 9.65
CA PRO A 96 11.38 -12.41 10.70
C PRO A 96 10.38 -13.41 10.10
N GLU A 97 10.27 -14.58 10.73
CA GLU A 97 9.34 -15.66 10.30
C GLU A 97 7.87 -15.38 10.65
N THR A 98 7.51 -14.12 10.96
CA THR A 98 6.13 -13.73 11.28
C THR A 98 5.17 -13.97 10.12
N TYR A 99 5.67 -13.90 8.89
CA TYR A 99 4.89 -14.14 7.67
C TYR A 99 5.61 -15.16 6.78
N PRO A 100 5.62 -16.45 7.17
CA PRO A 100 6.50 -17.46 6.55
C PRO A 100 6.18 -17.75 5.07
N SER A 101 4.96 -17.52 4.64
CA SER A 101 4.55 -17.66 3.23
C SER A 101 4.89 -16.45 2.36
N GLN A 102 5.34 -15.36 2.97
CA GLN A 102 5.62 -14.11 2.26
C GLN A 102 7.11 -13.79 2.32
N VAL A 103 7.65 -13.40 1.20
CA VAL A 103 9.00 -12.85 1.09
C VAL A 103 8.89 -11.39 0.64
N GLY A 104 9.89 -10.60 1.00
CA GLY A 104 9.97 -9.24 0.49
C GLY A 104 10.21 -9.25 -1.02
N THR A 105 9.85 -8.18 -1.68
CA THR A 105 10.03 -8.04 -3.11
C THR A 105 10.42 -6.62 -3.50
N ALA A 106 10.89 -6.44 -4.71
CA ALA A 106 11.06 -5.14 -5.33
C ALA A 106 10.12 -5.05 -6.54
N LEU A 107 9.52 -3.89 -6.70
CA LEU A 107 8.71 -3.58 -7.86
C LEU A 107 9.61 -3.30 -9.07
N PRO A 108 9.14 -3.55 -10.27
CA PRO A 108 9.86 -3.25 -11.50
C PRO A 108 10.03 -1.74 -11.72
#